data_90e0068201015449b30d501fe0e97e06
#
_entry.id   90e0068201015449b30d501fe0e97e06
#
_cell.length_a   1.000
_cell.length_b   1.000
_cell.length_c   1.000
_cell.angle_alpha   90.00
_cell.angle_beta   90.00
_cell.angle_gamma   90.00
#
_symmetry.space_group_name_H-M   'P 1'
#
loop_
_entity.id
_entity.type
_entity.pdbx_description
1 polymer ?
#
loop_
_entity_poly.entity_id
_entity_poly.type
_entity_poly.pdbx_seq_one_letter_code
_entity_poly.pdbx_strand_id
1 'polypeptide(L)'
;PIFNEKKNIIKLLKNIILKVKKSNFEIIIVDDSSTDGSQEKIKSFIKKKKFIKLISRKKFPRDLAMSCIEGFNKSKNNYILVMDGDGQHDPKYIKIMLKKIYQEKLDIVVGARKLFTNKIKGLSFFRKLSSQILIIIINLIFGNKTKDPMSGFFIFRKIIFLQSKNKLYKKGYKILFDLITSRKNLKIKDVEINFLKRRKGYSKMSIKIVMILVFQIFYKLLLKY
;
A
#
# COMPACT_ATOMS: atom_id res chain seq x y z
N PRO A 1 -6.23 -2.65 -1.68
CA PRO A 1 -6.33 -3.72 -2.67
C PRO A 1 -6.33 -5.10 -2.01
N ILE A 2 -7.03 -6.06 -2.59
CA ILE A 2 -7.05 -7.47 -2.17
C ILE A 2 -7.06 -8.41 -3.38
N PHE A 3 -6.52 -9.61 -3.21
CA PHE A 3 -6.65 -10.73 -4.13
C PHE A 3 -6.51 -12.05 -3.38
N ASN A 4 -7.59 -12.87 -3.36
CA ASN A 4 -7.64 -14.17 -2.68
C ASN A 4 -7.26 -14.07 -1.19
N GLU A 5 -8.01 -13.25 -0.43
CA GLU A 5 -7.79 -13.01 1.00
C GLU A 5 -8.99 -13.43 1.88
N LYS A 6 -9.82 -14.38 1.42
CA LYS A 6 -11.01 -14.89 2.14
C LYS A 6 -10.75 -15.21 3.61
N LYS A 7 -9.56 -15.79 3.91
CA LYS A 7 -9.17 -16.22 5.26
C LYS A 7 -8.72 -15.07 6.18
N ASN A 8 -8.30 -13.92 5.61
CA ASN A 8 -7.67 -12.82 6.35
C ASN A 8 -8.56 -11.58 6.47
N ILE A 9 -9.33 -11.27 5.41
CA ILE A 9 -9.93 -9.96 5.20
C ILE A 9 -10.91 -9.53 6.30
N ILE A 10 -11.81 -10.40 6.76
CA ILE A 10 -12.82 -10.00 7.76
C ILE A 10 -12.17 -9.68 9.11
N LYS A 11 -11.16 -10.44 9.52
CA LYS A 11 -10.42 -10.16 10.76
C LYS A 11 -9.67 -8.84 10.66
N LEU A 12 -9.06 -8.57 9.51
CA LEU A 12 -8.39 -7.29 9.26
C LEU A 12 -9.38 -6.13 9.34
N LEU A 13 -10.53 -6.22 8.66
CA LEU A 13 -11.56 -5.18 8.68
C LEU A 13 -12.07 -4.89 10.10
N LYS A 14 -12.36 -5.93 10.89
CA LYS A 14 -12.75 -5.77 12.30
C LYS A 14 -11.68 -5.01 13.10
N ASN A 15 -10.41 -5.38 12.92
CA ASN A 15 -9.29 -4.72 13.61
C ASN A 15 -9.12 -3.25 13.18
N ILE A 16 -9.24 -2.96 11.87
CA ILE A 16 -9.18 -1.56 11.38
C ILE A 16 -10.31 -0.75 12.02
N ILE A 17 -11.55 -1.22 11.95
CA ILE A 17 -12.72 -0.53 12.50
C ILE A 17 -12.53 -0.19 13.98
N LEU A 18 -12.06 -1.16 14.78
CA LEU A 18 -11.77 -0.94 16.21
C LEU A 18 -10.73 0.17 16.43
N LYS A 19 -9.72 0.28 15.58
CA LYS A 19 -8.65 1.29 15.73
C LYS A 19 -9.06 2.68 15.27
N VAL A 20 -9.98 2.81 14.30
CA VAL A 20 -10.39 4.10 13.73
C VAL A 20 -11.78 4.56 14.16
N LYS A 21 -12.47 3.82 15.03
CA LYS A 21 -13.88 4.03 15.44
C LYS A 21 -14.24 5.48 15.83
N LYS A 22 -13.28 6.26 16.34
CA LYS A 22 -13.49 7.66 16.74
C LYS A 22 -13.20 8.69 15.64
N SER A 23 -12.89 8.25 14.43
CA SER A 23 -12.53 9.12 13.29
C SER A 23 -13.64 9.10 12.24
N ASN A 24 -13.76 10.17 11.47
CA ASN A 24 -14.58 10.16 10.25
C ASN A 24 -13.77 9.45 9.14
N PHE A 25 -14.20 8.27 8.72
CA PHE A 25 -13.48 7.43 7.76
C PHE A 25 -14.41 6.64 6.85
N GLU A 26 -13.88 6.25 5.73
CA GLU A 26 -14.45 5.23 4.84
C GLU A 26 -13.41 4.12 4.60
N ILE A 27 -13.87 2.91 4.30
CA ILE A 27 -13.03 1.81 3.87
C ILE A 27 -13.41 1.45 2.44
N ILE A 28 -12.45 1.53 1.52
CA ILE A 28 -12.63 1.12 0.13
C ILE A 28 -11.81 -0.15 -0.09
N ILE A 29 -12.49 -1.25 -0.33
CA ILE A 29 -11.87 -2.54 -0.64
C ILE A 29 -11.92 -2.68 -2.15
N VAL A 30 -10.77 -2.80 -2.78
CA VAL A 30 -10.68 -3.06 -4.22
C VAL A 30 -10.21 -4.49 -4.41
N ASP A 31 -11.11 -5.33 -4.88
CA ASP A 31 -10.86 -6.74 -5.16
C ASP A 31 -10.41 -6.92 -6.61
N ASP A 32 -9.23 -7.47 -6.77
CA ASP A 32 -8.56 -7.66 -8.05
C ASP A 32 -8.87 -9.05 -8.65
N SER A 33 -10.16 -9.34 -8.85
CA SER A 33 -10.66 -10.60 -9.43
C SER A 33 -10.37 -11.84 -8.58
N SER A 34 -10.65 -11.79 -7.27
CA SER A 34 -10.54 -12.97 -6.39
C SER A 34 -11.48 -14.10 -6.82
N THR A 35 -10.97 -15.32 -6.71
CA THR A 35 -11.67 -16.58 -7.05
C THR A 35 -11.92 -17.48 -5.85
N ASP A 36 -11.49 -17.07 -4.64
CA ASP A 36 -11.55 -17.88 -3.43
C ASP A 36 -12.81 -17.65 -2.56
N GLY A 37 -13.77 -16.85 -3.04
CA GLY A 37 -14.96 -16.46 -2.27
C GLY A 37 -14.69 -15.27 -1.32
N SER A 38 -13.64 -14.49 -1.57
CA SER A 38 -13.36 -13.24 -0.84
C SER A 38 -14.50 -12.24 -0.98
N GLN A 39 -15.02 -12.07 -2.20
CA GLN A 39 -16.05 -11.06 -2.49
C GLN A 39 -17.35 -11.36 -1.76
N GLU A 40 -17.83 -12.60 -1.79
CA GLU A 40 -19.06 -13.07 -1.13
C GLU A 40 -18.97 -12.81 0.37
N LYS A 41 -17.84 -13.17 0.97
CA LYS A 41 -17.59 -12.98 2.39
C LYS A 41 -17.57 -11.52 2.79
N ILE A 42 -16.99 -10.65 1.96
CA ILE A 42 -16.99 -9.20 2.17
C ILE A 42 -18.40 -8.65 2.02
N LYS A 43 -19.11 -8.99 0.94
CA LYS A 43 -20.50 -8.54 0.71
C LYS A 43 -21.39 -8.84 1.90
N SER A 44 -21.33 -10.08 2.43
CA SER A 44 -22.06 -10.46 3.64
C SER A 44 -21.69 -9.59 4.85
N PHE A 45 -20.39 -9.35 5.07
CA PHE A 45 -19.91 -8.56 6.21
C PHE A 45 -20.32 -7.09 6.16
N ILE A 46 -20.41 -6.49 4.96
CA ILE A 46 -20.67 -5.05 4.80
C ILE A 46 -22.13 -4.66 4.67
N LYS A 47 -23.08 -5.62 4.58
CA LYS A 47 -24.53 -5.35 4.36
C LYS A 47 -25.10 -4.16 5.16
N LYS A 48 -24.70 -4.01 6.43
CA LYS A 48 -25.16 -2.94 7.33
C LYS A 48 -24.09 -1.86 7.62
N LYS A 49 -23.03 -1.75 6.79
CA LYS A 49 -21.87 -0.87 7.04
C LYS A 49 -21.66 0.08 5.88
N LYS A 50 -22.49 1.15 5.80
CA LYS A 50 -22.48 2.14 4.70
C LYS A 50 -21.11 2.83 4.47
N PHE A 51 -20.23 2.84 5.49
CA PHE A 51 -18.87 3.40 5.40
C PHE A 51 -17.83 2.44 4.77
N ILE A 52 -18.23 1.22 4.40
CA ILE A 52 -17.37 0.25 3.70
C ILE A 52 -17.91 0.01 2.31
N LYS A 53 -17.05 0.14 1.31
CA LYS A 53 -17.37 -0.11 -0.10
C LYS A 53 -16.50 -1.24 -0.64
N LEU A 54 -17.10 -2.12 -1.42
CA LEU A 54 -16.40 -3.13 -2.21
C LEU A 54 -16.47 -2.74 -3.68
N ILE A 55 -15.31 -2.65 -4.31
CA ILE A 55 -15.15 -2.46 -5.75
C ILE A 55 -14.56 -3.76 -6.30
N SER A 56 -15.23 -4.35 -7.27
CA SER A 56 -14.76 -5.56 -7.94
C SER A 56 -14.17 -5.19 -9.30
N ARG A 57 -12.86 -5.36 -9.44
CA ARG A 57 -12.19 -5.23 -10.74
C ARG A 57 -12.34 -6.54 -11.50
N LYS A 58 -13.02 -6.49 -12.64
CA LYS A 58 -13.22 -7.66 -13.51
C LYS A 58 -12.25 -7.70 -14.69
N LYS A 59 -11.43 -6.65 -14.90
CA LYS A 59 -10.52 -6.51 -16.04
C LYS A 59 -9.16 -7.16 -15.74
N PHE A 60 -8.69 -7.96 -16.66
CA PHE A 60 -7.32 -8.48 -16.71
C PHE A 60 -6.42 -7.56 -17.56
N PRO A 61 -5.10 -7.57 -17.30
CA PRO A 61 -4.39 -8.32 -16.26
C PRO A 61 -4.60 -7.73 -14.85
N ARG A 62 -4.48 -8.59 -13.84
CA ARG A 62 -4.49 -8.18 -12.44
C ARG A 62 -3.33 -7.24 -12.16
N ASP A 63 -3.61 -6.18 -11.41
CA ASP A 63 -2.59 -5.16 -11.13
C ASP A 63 -2.88 -4.43 -9.83
N LEU A 64 -1.95 -4.49 -8.87
CA LEU A 64 -2.11 -3.87 -7.56
C LEU A 64 -2.11 -2.35 -7.66
N ALA A 65 -1.27 -1.76 -8.51
CA ALA A 65 -1.22 -0.31 -8.69
C ALA A 65 -2.55 0.21 -9.25
N MET A 66 -3.12 -0.46 -10.24
CA MET A 66 -4.43 -0.12 -10.78
C MET A 66 -5.54 -0.29 -9.75
N SER A 67 -5.49 -1.32 -8.91
CA SER A 67 -6.43 -1.49 -7.79
C SER A 67 -6.34 -0.34 -6.79
N CYS A 68 -5.13 0.12 -6.46
CA CYS A 68 -4.93 1.29 -5.61
C CYS A 68 -5.48 2.57 -6.27
N ILE A 69 -5.16 2.81 -7.54
CA ILE A 69 -5.62 3.99 -8.30
C ILE A 69 -7.14 4.05 -8.36
N GLU A 70 -7.80 2.91 -8.57
CA GLU A 70 -9.27 2.85 -8.54
C GLU A 70 -9.82 3.23 -7.16
N GLY A 71 -9.22 2.73 -6.10
CA GLY A 71 -9.54 3.12 -4.74
C GLY A 71 -9.33 4.62 -4.49
N PHE A 72 -8.22 5.20 -4.98
CA PHE A 72 -7.91 6.63 -4.85
C PHE A 72 -8.95 7.51 -5.56
N ASN A 73 -9.34 7.14 -6.78
CA ASN A 73 -10.38 7.86 -7.53
C ASN A 73 -11.74 7.84 -6.82
N LYS A 74 -12.09 6.75 -6.15
CA LYS A 74 -13.37 6.57 -5.45
C LYS A 74 -13.38 7.10 -4.02
N SER A 75 -12.22 7.46 -3.47
CA SER A 75 -12.13 8.03 -2.12
C SER A 75 -12.75 9.42 -2.07
N LYS A 76 -13.42 9.73 -0.95
CA LYS A 76 -14.04 11.05 -0.70
C LYS A 76 -13.17 11.93 0.21
N ASN A 77 -12.35 11.33 1.05
CA ASN A 77 -11.56 12.02 2.07
C ASN A 77 -10.24 12.57 1.53
N ASN A 78 -9.73 13.62 2.18
CA ASN A 78 -8.48 14.31 1.80
C ASN A 78 -7.21 13.50 2.11
N TYR A 79 -7.29 12.53 3.00
CA TYR A 79 -6.19 11.63 3.34
C TYR A 79 -6.55 10.21 2.96
N ILE A 80 -5.63 9.53 2.30
CA ILE A 80 -5.78 8.15 1.86
C ILE A 80 -4.73 7.30 2.55
N LEU A 81 -5.18 6.27 3.27
CA LEU A 81 -4.32 5.25 3.81
C LEU A 81 -4.41 3.99 2.95
N VAL A 82 -3.27 3.52 2.50
CA VAL A 82 -3.13 2.24 1.79
C VAL A 82 -2.66 1.17 2.77
N MET A 83 -3.24 -0.02 2.68
CA MET A 83 -2.87 -1.18 3.48
C MET A 83 -3.13 -2.46 2.69
N ASP A 84 -2.20 -3.41 2.71
CA ASP A 84 -2.40 -4.72 2.10
C ASP A 84 -3.42 -5.55 2.88
N GLY A 85 -4.20 -6.37 2.14
CA GLY A 85 -5.30 -7.15 2.71
C GLY A 85 -4.89 -8.45 3.43
N ASP A 86 -3.59 -8.77 3.46
CA ASP A 86 -3.04 -10.05 3.96
C ASP A 86 -2.83 -10.10 5.49
N GLY A 87 -3.05 -8.96 6.17
CA GLY A 87 -2.93 -8.86 7.62
C GLY A 87 -1.50 -8.79 8.14
N GLN A 88 -0.49 -8.56 7.29
CA GLN A 88 0.90 -8.37 7.71
C GLN A 88 1.17 -6.98 8.30
N HIS A 89 0.36 -5.99 7.96
CA HIS A 89 0.39 -4.65 8.55
C HIS A 89 -0.54 -4.58 9.76
N ASP A 90 0.00 -4.14 10.92
CA ASP A 90 -0.79 -4.01 12.14
C ASP A 90 -1.58 -2.69 12.15
N PRO A 91 -2.93 -2.73 12.23
CA PRO A 91 -3.77 -1.54 12.28
C PRO A 91 -3.49 -0.57 13.43
N LYS A 92 -2.76 -0.98 14.48
CA LYS A 92 -2.39 -0.09 15.58
C LYS A 92 -1.59 1.14 15.13
N TYR A 93 -0.82 1.01 14.04
CA TYR A 93 -0.02 2.12 13.51
C TYR A 93 -0.85 3.18 12.78
N ILE A 94 -2.11 2.90 12.41
CA ILE A 94 -2.98 3.85 11.69
C ILE A 94 -3.08 5.17 12.45
N LYS A 95 -3.36 5.12 13.76
CA LYS A 95 -3.49 6.35 14.57
C LYS A 95 -2.19 7.13 14.66
N ILE A 96 -1.05 6.42 14.78
CA ILE A 96 0.28 7.05 14.85
C ILE A 96 0.58 7.78 13.54
N MET A 97 0.34 7.13 12.41
CA MET A 97 0.56 7.70 11.08
C MET A 97 -0.38 8.89 10.81
N LEU A 98 -1.66 8.77 11.19
CA LEU A 98 -2.63 9.87 11.10
C LEU A 98 -2.18 11.07 11.94
N LYS A 99 -1.83 10.87 13.21
CA LYS A 99 -1.36 11.94 14.09
C LYS A 99 -0.14 12.64 13.48
N LYS A 100 0.83 11.86 12.99
CA LYS A 100 2.07 12.37 12.41
C LYS A 100 1.84 13.21 11.15
N ILE A 101 1.02 12.74 10.20
CA ILE A 101 0.75 13.48 8.96
C ILE A 101 0.06 14.82 9.22
N TYR A 102 -0.86 14.87 10.21
CA TYR A 102 -1.56 16.09 10.58
C TYR A 102 -0.66 17.08 11.33
N GLN A 103 0.01 16.63 12.39
CA GLN A 103 0.79 17.51 13.25
C GLN A 103 1.99 18.12 12.53
N GLU A 104 2.66 17.33 11.70
CA GLU A 104 3.85 17.78 10.98
C GLU A 104 3.54 18.31 9.56
N LYS A 105 2.26 18.43 9.19
CA LYS A 105 1.81 18.91 7.88
C LYS A 105 2.53 18.22 6.72
N LEU A 106 2.67 16.88 6.82
CA LEU A 106 3.39 16.08 5.83
C LEU A 106 2.53 15.76 4.61
N ASP A 107 3.18 15.45 3.51
CA ASP A 107 2.52 14.99 2.29
C ASP A 107 2.29 13.47 2.32
N ILE A 108 3.27 12.71 2.84
CA ILE A 108 3.22 11.25 2.94
C ILE A 108 3.85 10.81 4.27
N VAL A 109 3.23 9.83 4.92
CA VAL A 109 3.85 9.07 6.02
C VAL A 109 3.89 7.60 5.64
N VAL A 110 5.07 7.01 5.70
CA VAL A 110 5.32 5.62 5.30
C VAL A 110 5.45 4.74 6.54
N GLY A 111 4.71 3.64 6.59
CA GLY A 111 4.95 2.56 7.53
C GLY A 111 6.15 1.74 7.07
N ALA A 112 7.35 2.11 7.52
CA ALA A 112 8.60 1.52 7.08
C ALA A 112 8.90 0.24 7.85
N ARG A 113 9.15 -0.84 7.11
CA ARG A 113 9.58 -2.13 7.69
C ARG A 113 11.05 -2.03 8.13
N LYS A 114 11.39 -2.66 9.24
CA LYS A 114 12.78 -2.69 9.76
C LYS A 114 13.67 -3.64 8.94
N LEU A 115 13.80 -3.38 7.62
CA LEU A 115 14.46 -4.30 6.68
C LEU A 115 15.96 -4.51 6.96
N PHE A 116 16.62 -3.51 7.53
CA PHE A 116 18.05 -3.55 7.84
C PHE A 116 18.39 -4.09 9.25
N THR A 117 17.40 -4.66 9.95
CA THR A 117 17.60 -5.29 11.25
C THR A 117 17.40 -6.81 11.18
N ASN A 118 18.04 -7.56 12.09
CA ASN A 118 17.91 -9.02 12.15
C ASN A 118 16.56 -9.51 12.72
N LYS A 119 15.67 -8.61 13.15
CA LYS A 119 14.44 -8.94 13.88
C LYS A 119 13.16 -8.99 13.03
N ILE A 120 13.24 -9.11 11.71
CA ILE A 120 12.02 -9.21 10.87
C ILE A 120 11.47 -10.62 10.87
N LYS A 121 10.29 -10.78 11.45
CA LYS A 121 9.59 -12.08 11.53
C LYS A 121 8.71 -12.42 10.31
N GLY A 122 8.42 -11.47 9.43
CA GLY A 122 7.40 -11.59 8.37
C GLY A 122 7.92 -11.88 6.96
N LEU A 123 9.25 -11.89 6.73
CA LEU A 123 9.86 -12.09 5.42
C LEU A 123 10.84 -13.26 5.43
N SER A 124 10.92 -14.00 4.32
CA SER A 124 12.02 -14.96 4.10
C SER A 124 13.33 -14.21 3.84
N PHE A 125 14.46 -14.86 4.06
CA PHE A 125 15.80 -14.30 3.88
C PHE A 125 16.00 -13.70 2.48
N PHE A 126 15.70 -14.44 1.42
CA PHE A 126 15.82 -13.97 0.04
C PHE A 126 14.96 -12.75 -0.26
N ARG A 127 13.73 -12.69 0.26
CA ARG A 127 12.85 -11.53 0.09
C ARG A 127 13.35 -10.30 0.84
N LYS A 128 13.96 -10.50 2.01
CA LYS A 128 14.60 -9.42 2.76
C LYS A 128 15.76 -8.85 1.96
N LEU A 129 16.69 -9.72 1.51
CA LEU A 129 17.87 -9.33 0.73
C LEU A 129 17.49 -8.62 -0.57
N SER A 130 16.55 -9.18 -1.36
CA SER A 130 16.06 -8.55 -2.58
C SER A 130 15.44 -7.18 -2.31
N SER A 131 14.68 -7.04 -1.21
CA SER A 131 14.11 -5.74 -0.84
C SER A 131 15.17 -4.73 -0.44
N GLN A 132 16.22 -5.15 0.28
CA GLN A 132 17.34 -4.28 0.67
C GLN A 132 18.09 -3.77 -0.55
N ILE A 133 18.46 -4.65 -1.48
CA ILE A 133 19.15 -4.29 -2.73
C ILE A 133 18.33 -3.28 -3.53
N LEU A 134 17.02 -3.54 -3.73
CA LEU A 134 16.15 -2.65 -4.46
C LEU A 134 15.99 -1.28 -3.77
N ILE A 135 15.94 -1.23 -2.45
CA ILE A 135 15.89 0.04 -1.70
C ILE A 135 17.17 0.83 -1.91
N ILE A 136 18.34 0.17 -1.85
CA ILE A 136 19.63 0.83 -2.09
C ILE A 136 19.66 1.43 -3.50
N ILE A 137 19.28 0.66 -4.52
CA ILE A 137 19.22 1.13 -5.91
C ILE A 137 18.28 2.33 -6.05
N ILE A 138 17.07 2.23 -5.50
CA ILE A 138 16.09 3.32 -5.56
C ILE A 138 16.62 4.58 -4.87
N ASN A 139 17.24 4.44 -3.71
CA ASN A 139 17.78 5.57 -2.96
C ASN A 139 18.96 6.24 -3.65
N LEU A 140 19.83 5.46 -4.31
CA LEU A 140 20.93 5.99 -5.11
C LEU A 140 20.43 6.81 -6.30
N ILE A 141 19.37 6.33 -6.99
CA ILE A 141 18.86 6.95 -8.21
C ILE A 141 17.94 8.16 -7.89
N PHE A 142 17.04 8.01 -6.90
CA PHE A 142 15.95 8.96 -6.65
C PHE A 142 16.10 9.75 -5.34
N GLY A 143 17.20 9.56 -4.63
CA GLY A 143 17.44 10.15 -3.33
C GLY A 143 16.74 9.39 -2.18
N ASN A 144 17.24 9.56 -0.97
CA ASN A 144 16.77 8.89 0.24
C ASN A 144 15.50 9.53 0.80
N LYS A 145 14.36 9.35 0.13
CA LYS A 145 13.07 9.94 0.51
C LYS A 145 12.38 9.21 1.65
N THR A 146 12.62 7.90 1.81
CA THR A 146 12.03 7.04 2.84
C THR A 146 12.88 5.77 3.00
N LYS A 147 12.87 5.21 4.21
CA LYS A 147 13.55 3.93 4.49
C LYS A 147 12.93 2.71 3.77
N ASP A 148 11.68 2.82 3.29
CA ASP A 148 10.96 1.72 2.62
C ASP A 148 10.07 2.22 1.48
N PRO A 149 10.66 2.60 0.34
CA PRO A 149 9.90 3.11 -0.83
C PRO A 149 8.96 2.08 -1.44
N MET A 150 9.08 0.82 -1.03
CA MET A 150 8.26 -0.29 -1.52
C MET A 150 7.19 -0.76 -0.53
N SER A 151 6.96 0.01 0.55
CA SER A 151 5.94 -0.35 1.54
C SER A 151 4.54 -0.35 0.95
N GLY A 152 3.73 -1.37 1.29
CA GLY A 152 2.29 -1.42 1.02
C GLY A 152 1.45 -0.76 2.14
N PHE A 153 2.09 -0.05 3.08
CA PHE A 153 1.42 0.60 4.19
C PHE A 153 1.87 2.06 4.32
N PHE A 154 1.04 2.97 3.87
CA PHE A 154 1.35 4.41 3.90
C PHE A 154 0.08 5.24 3.90
N ILE A 155 0.17 6.48 4.37
CA ILE A 155 -0.88 7.47 4.29
C ILE A 155 -0.36 8.69 3.54
N PHE A 156 -1.20 9.31 2.72
CA PHE A 156 -0.82 10.47 1.94
C PHE A 156 -2.01 11.42 1.73
N ARG A 157 -1.72 12.68 1.41
CA ARG A 157 -2.73 13.67 1.01
C ARG A 157 -3.22 13.36 -0.39
N LYS A 158 -4.54 13.24 -0.58
CA LYS A 158 -5.16 12.91 -1.88
C LYS A 158 -4.73 13.85 -3.01
N ILE A 159 -4.47 15.11 -2.69
CA ILE A 159 -3.99 16.10 -3.67
C ILE A 159 -2.69 15.66 -4.37
N ILE A 160 -1.81 14.90 -3.68
CA ILE A 160 -0.59 14.36 -4.28
C ILE A 160 -0.92 13.44 -5.45
N PHE A 161 -1.91 12.55 -5.27
CA PHE A 161 -2.37 11.68 -6.36
C PHE A 161 -2.99 12.48 -7.51
N LEU A 162 -3.87 13.43 -7.19
CA LEU A 162 -4.56 14.22 -8.22
C LEU A 162 -3.57 15.00 -9.10
N GLN A 163 -2.56 15.61 -8.48
CA GLN A 163 -1.53 16.38 -9.20
C GLN A 163 -0.47 15.50 -9.91
N SER A 164 -0.36 14.23 -9.52
CA SER A 164 0.62 13.30 -10.09
C SER A 164 0.03 12.32 -11.08
N LYS A 165 -1.28 12.28 -11.26
CA LYS A 165 -2.00 11.23 -11.97
C LYS A 165 -1.46 10.92 -13.37
N ASN A 166 -0.98 11.93 -14.10
CA ASN A 166 -0.42 11.78 -15.44
C ASN A 166 1.05 11.32 -15.46
N LYS A 167 1.74 11.43 -14.31
CA LYS A 167 3.15 11.01 -14.14
C LYS A 167 3.30 9.62 -13.52
N LEU A 168 2.19 8.97 -13.16
CA LEU A 168 2.23 7.62 -12.59
C LEU A 168 2.45 6.59 -13.69
N TYR A 169 3.27 5.58 -13.40
CA TYR A 169 3.50 4.42 -14.28
C TYR A 169 2.25 3.55 -14.40
N LYS A 170 1.39 3.55 -13.37
CA LYS A 170 0.07 2.90 -13.33
C LYS A 170 0.10 1.38 -13.52
N LYS A 171 1.24 0.72 -13.37
CA LYS A 171 1.38 -0.73 -13.49
C LYS A 171 2.22 -1.29 -12.35
N GLY A 172 1.95 -2.55 -11.98
CA GLY A 172 2.77 -3.31 -11.07
C GLY A 172 2.34 -3.22 -9.60
N TYR A 173 3.32 -3.37 -8.70
CA TYR A 173 3.06 -3.64 -7.29
C TYR A 173 3.58 -2.56 -6.34
N LYS A 174 4.18 -1.48 -6.84
CA LYS A 174 4.89 -0.48 -6.03
C LYS A 174 4.34 0.93 -6.22
N ILE A 175 3.06 1.08 -5.86
CA ILE A 175 2.34 2.36 -6.00
C ILE A 175 2.94 3.47 -5.13
N LEU A 176 3.50 3.15 -3.95
CA LEU A 176 4.18 4.14 -3.13
C LEU A 176 5.40 4.72 -3.86
N PHE A 177 6.26 3.85 -4.43
CA PHE A 177 7.40 4.28 -5.23
C PHE A 177 6.96 5.19 -6.38
N ASP A 178 5.88 4.86 -7.05
CA ASP A 178 5.30 5.65 -8.12
C ASP A 178 4.88 7.05 -7.66
N LEU A 179 4.22 7.15 -6.49
CA LEU A 179 3.81 8.43 -5.90
C LEU A 179 5.00 9.29 -5.46
N ILE A 180 5.97 8.72 -4.73
CA ILE A 180 7.10 9.50 -4.19
C ILE A 180 8.07 9.97 -5.27
N THR A 181 8.09 9.31 -6.43
CA THR A 181 8.90 9.70 -7.60
C THR A 181 8.15 10.56 -8.60
N SER A 182 6.87 10.83 -8.41
CA SER A 182 6.07 11.65 -9.31
C SER A 182 6.25 13.15 -9.09
N ARG A 183 6.81 13.57 -7.94
CA ARG A 183 7.01 14.98 -7.57
C ARG A 183 8.31 15.17 -6.82
N LYS A 184 8.93 16.36 -7.05
CA LYS A 184 10.01 16.87 -6.22
C LYS A 184 9.43 17.47 -4.93
N ASN A 185 10.24 17.63 -3.91
CA ASN A 185 9.93 18.39 -2.68
C ASN A 185 8.72 17.90 -1.88
N LEU A 186 8.43 16.60 -1.90
CA LEU A 186 7.43 16.02 -1.01
C LEU A 186 7.96 15.92 0.42
N LYS A 187 7.17 16.37 1.39
CA LYS A 187 7.45 16.22 2.82
C LYS A 187 7.08 14.79 3.26
N ILE A 188 8.08 13.91 3.33
CA ILE A 188 7.89 12.49 3.63
C ILE A 188 8.59 12.16 4.95
N LYS A 189 7.92 11.40 5.82
CA LYS A 189 8.53 10.82 7.03
C LYS A 189 8.07 9.37 7.22
N ASP A 190 8.87 8.63 7.96
CA ASP A 190 8.62 7.24 8.28
C ASP A 190 8.05 7.06 9.69
N VAL A 191 7.24 6.02 9.83
CA VAL A 191 6.90 5.37 11.10
C VAL A 191 7.41 3.94 11.01
N GLU A 192 8.36 3.57 11.86
CA GLU A 192 8.85 2.21 11.88
C GLU A 192 7.77 1.25 12.37
N ILE A 193 7.51 0.21 11.59
CA ILE A 193 6.49 -0.79 11.89
C ILE A 193 7.07 -2.19 12.07
N ASN A 194 6.42 -2.96 12.94
CA ASN A 194 6.65 -4.40 13.02
C ASN A 194 5.84 -5.09 11.93
N PHE A 195 6.53 -5.70 10.97
CA PHE A 195 5.90 -6.46 9.90
C PHE A 195 5.58 -7.87 10.39
N LEU A 196 4.30 -8.22 10.41
CA LEU A 196 3.83 -9.48 10.98
C LEU A 196 4.04 -10.64 10.00
N LYS A 197 4.09 -11.87 10.53
CA LYS A 197 3.97 -13.06 9.67
C LYS A 197 2.60 -13.08 9.00
N ARG A 198 2.55 -13.41 7.71
CA ARG A 198 1.30 -13.68 7.02
C ARG A 198 0.57 -14.81 7.72
N ARG A 199 -0.71 -14.60 8.05
CA ARG A 199 -1.47 -15.58 8.81
C ARG A 199 -1.81 -16.80 7.98
N LYS A 200 -2.25 -16.60 6.73
CA LYS A 200 -2.64 -17.67 5.77
C LYS A 200 -2.37 -17.18 4.33
N GLY A 201 -2.13 -18.14 3.43
CA GLY A 201 -1.86 -17.90 2.01
C GLY A 201 -0.36 -17.77 1.67
N TYR A 202 -0.07 -17.77 0.37
CA TYR A 202 1.29 -17.76 -0.17
C TYR A 202 1.70 -16.37 -0.65
N SER A 203 3.00 -16.13 -0.67
CA SER A 203 3.55 -14.90 -1.27
C SER A 203 3.33 -14.92 -2.78
N LYS A 204 2.83 -13.80 -3.30
CA LYS A 204 2.58 -13.62 -4.74
C LYS A 204 3.77 -13.00 -5.49
N MET A 205 4.94 -12.87 -4.83
CA MET A 205 6.16 -12.38 -5.50
C MET A 205 6.67 -13.39 -6.53
N SER A 206 6.90 -12.90 -7.75
CA SER A 206 7.49 -13.66 -8.87
C SER A 206 8.56 -12.81 -9.57
N ILE A 207 9.41 -13.44 -10.38
CA ILE A 207 10.40 -12.76 -11.23
C ILE A 207 9.75 -11.67 -12.09
N LYS A 208 8.53 -11.93 -12.60
CA LYS A 208 7.75 -10.94 -13.35
C LYS A 208 7.54 -9.63 -12.59
N ILE A 209 7.32 -9.70 -11.29
CA ILE A 209 7.14 -8.50 -10.44
C ILE A 209 8.44 -7.69 -10.34
N VAL A 210 9.58 -8.37 -10.25
CA VAL A 210 10.89 -7.70 -10.24
C VAL A 210 11.14 -7.01 -11.58
N MET A 211 10.88 -7.68 -12.70
CA MET A 211 11.00 -7.07 -14.04
C MET A 211 10.12 -5.82 -14.19
N ILE A 212 8.85 -5.90 -13.77
CA ILE A 212 7.95 -4.73 -13.83
C ILE A 212 8.52 -3.56 -13.02
N LEU A 213 9.12 -3.84 -11.86
CA LEU A 213 9.73 -2.78 -11.04
C LEU A 213 10.96 -2.18 -11.73
N VAL A 214 11.80 -2.98 -12.38
CA VAL A 214 12.94 -2.49 -13.17
C VAL A 214 12.44 -1.58 -14.30
N PHE A 215 11.43 -2.00 -15.06
CA PHE A 215 10.80 -1.14 -16.08
C PHE A 215 10.20 0.13 -15.48
N GLN A 216 9.60 0.07 -14.31
CA GLN A 216 9.08 1.25 -13.61
C GLN A 216 10.21 2.22 -13.25
N ILE A 217 11.36 1.73 -12.79
CA ILE A 217 12.54 2.55 -12.50
C ILE A 217 13.02 3.24 -13.78
N PHE A 218 13.19 2.51 -14.88
CA PHE A 218 13.57 3.09 -16.18
C PHE A 218 12.58 4.15 -16.65
N TYR A 219 11.29 3.85 -16.60
CA TYR A 219 10.25 4.82 -16.96
C TYR A 219 10.35 6.12 -16.16
N LYS A 220 10.61 6.03 -14.86
CA LYS A 220 10.77 7.21 -14.00
C LYS A 220 12.04 7.99 -14.30
N LEU A 221 13.11 7.33 -14.69
CA LEU A 221 14.34 8.00 -15.16
C LEU A 221 14.11 8.79 -16.45
N LEU A 222 13.38 8.21 -17.41
CA LEU A 222 13.05 8.88 -18.68
C LEU A 222 12.15 10.10 -18.52
N LEU A 223 11.26 10.10 -17.54
CA LEU A 223 10.39 11.25 -17.26
C LEU A 223 11.14 12.45 -16.68
N LYS A 224 12.47 12.36 -16.52
CA LYS A 224 13.31 13.37 -15.85
C LYS A 224 12.55 14.03 -14.71
N TYR A 225 12.53 13.41 -13.59
CA TYR A 225 12.30 14.07 -12.33
C TYR A 225 11.98 15.54 -12.39
#